data_226bf012ee45d5dde121d246adf832f2
#
_entry.id   226bf012ee45d5dde121d246adf832f2
#
_cell.length_a   1.000
_cell.length_b   1.000
_cell.length_c   1.000
_cell.angle_alpha   90.00
_cell.angle_beta   90.00
_cell.angle_gamma   90.00
#
_symmetry.space_group_name_H-M   'P 1'
#
loop_
_entity.id
_entity.type
_entity.pdbx_description
1 polymer ?
#
loop_
_entity_poly.entity_id
_entity_poly.type
_entity_poly.pdbx_seq_one_letter_code
_entity_poly.pdbx_strand_id
1 'polypeptide(L)'
;MMAYAEYLAGMAFNSASLGYVHAIAHQLGGFYNLPHGVCNAILLPEVQEFNSRVSSNKLKDIAKFMGVDTSNMSDEEGAKSCINAIRKLSSDVGIPSGLKELGVKVEDFDTLADNALKDACGLTNPIKATHQDVKEILSKAMGKEPELA
;
A
#
# COMPACT_ATOMS: atom_id res chain seq x y z
N MET A 1 16.36 16.94 4.15
CA MET A 1 15.99 16.27 2.88
C MET A 1 14.62 15.57 2.95
N MET A 2 14.27 14.82 4.01
CA MET A 2 12.99 14.12 4.13
C MET A 2 11.76 15.04 4.07
N ALA A 3 11.76 16.13 4.84
CA ALA A 3 10.66 17.11 4.81
C ALA A 3 10.42 17.75 3.42
N TYR A 4 11.49 17.94 2.63
CA TYR A 4 11.36 18.43 1.27
C TYR A 4 10.77 17.36 0.31
N ALA A 5 11.19 16.10 0.48
CA ALA A 5 10.60 15.00 -0.29
C ALA A 5 9.11 14.81 0.02
N GLU A 6 8.73 14.93 1.30
CA GLU A 6 7.33 14.86 1.73
C GLU A 6 6.50 16.03 1.18
N TYR A 7 7.05 17.24 1.17
CA TYR A 7 6.41 18.40 0.55
C TYR A 7 6.14 18.19 -0.94
N LEU A 8 7.15 17.69 -1.69
CA LEU A 8 6.98 17.38 -3.12
C LEU A 8 5.95 16.28 -3.35
N ALA A 9 5.95 15.24 -2.52
CA ALA A 9 4.94 14.19 -2.57
C ALA A 9 3.54 14.74 -2.29
N GLY A 10 3.41 15.63 -1.29
CA GLY A 10 2.17 16.33 -0.98
C GLY A 10 1.64 17.15 -2.15
N MET A 11 2.51 17.89 -2.84
CA MET A 11 2.13 18.63 -4.06
C MET A 11 1.65 17.68 -5.17
N ALA A 12 2.32 16.55 -5.35
CA ALA A 12 1.97 15.56 -6.37
C ALA A 12 0.58 14.97 -6.12
N PHE A 13 0.30 14.47 -4.91
CA PHE A 13 -1.00 13.88 -4.62
C PHE A 13 -2.13 14.91 -4.46
N ASN A 14 -1.81 16.16 -4.14
CA ASN A 14 -2.81 17.23 -4.16
C ASN A 14 -3.40 17.43 -5.59
N SER A 15 -2.61 17.16 -6.62
CA SER A 15 -3.05 17.24 -8.02
C SER A 15 -3.62 15.92 -8.54
N ALA A 16 -3.04 14.78 -8.14
CA ALA A 16 -3.40 13.45 -8.63
C ALA A 16 -4.48 12.75 -7.79
N SER A 17 -4.77 13.30 -6.59
CA SER A 17 -5.58 12.66 -5.56
C SER A 17 -4.95 11.36 -5.01
N LEU A 18 -5.71 10.58 -4.25
CA LEU A 18 -5.24 9.41 -3.50
C LEU A 18 -5.80 8.11 -4.11
N GLY A 19 -5.74 7.02 -3.37
CA GLY A 19 -6.24 5.72 -3.81
C GLY A 19 -6.58 4.82 -2.62
N TYR A 20 -6.66 3.51 -2.87
CA TYR A 20 -7.05 2.54 -1.83
C TYR A 20 -6.06 2.41 -0.69
N VAL A 21 -4.79 2.80 -0.84
CA VAL A 21 -3.89 2.89 0.32
C VAL A 21 -4.52 3.75 1.41
N HIS A 22 -4.91 4.98 1.05
CA HIS A 22 -5.53 5.91 1.99
C HIS A 22 -6.95 5.51 2.38
N ALA A 23 -7.75 5.07 1.41
CA ALA A 23 -9.13 4.65 1.69
C ALA A 23 -9.20 3.53 2.74
N ILE A 24 -8.27 2.57 2.70
CA ILE A 24 -8.19 1.49 3.70
C ILE A 24 -7.52 1.97 4.99
N ALA A 25 -6.43 2.76 4.90
CA ALA A 25 -5.74 3.30 6.07
C ALA A 25 -6.65 4.17 6.95
N HIS A 26 -7.56 4.95 6.34
CA HIS A 26 -8.56 5.74 7.07
C HIS A 26 -9.45 4.86 7.95
N GLN A 27 -9.83 3.68 7.46
CA GLN A 27 -10.66 2.75 8.23
C GLN A 27 -9.89 2.18 9.42
N LEU A 28 -8.62 1.82 9.23
CA LEU A 28 -7.75 1.34 10.29
C LEU A 28 -7.51 2.44 11.35
N GLY A 29 -7.29 3.67 10.91
CA GLY A 29 -7.16 4.82 11.81
C GLY A 29 -8.44 5.09 12.61
N GLY A 30 -9.59 5.09 11.94
CA GLY A 30 -10.89 5.37 12.58
C GLY A 30 -11.38 4.24 13.49
N PHE A 31 -11.18 2.99 13.08
CA PHE A 31 -11.71 1.81 13.80
C PHE A 31 -10.79 1.37 14.94
N TYR A 32 -9.47 1.39 14.72
CA TYR A 32 -8.46 0.90 15.69
C TYR A 32 -7.61 2.00 16.32
N ASN A 33 -7.82 3.26 15.93
CA ASN A 33 -7.00 4.41 16.37
C ASN A 33 -5.49 4.22 16.08
N LEU A 34 -5.17 3.64 14.92
CA LEU A 34 -3.80 3.36 14.50
C LEU A 34 -3.16 4.59 13.85
N PRO A 35 -1.82 4.76 13.96
CA PRO A 35 -1.11 5.85 13.31
C PRO A 35 -1.25 5.78 11.78
N HIS A 36 -1.75 6.85 11.16
CA HIS A 36 -2.06 6.93 9.73
C HIS A 36 -0.87 6.54 8.82
N GLY A 37 0.31 7.10 9.09
CA GLY A 37 1.51 6.83 8.28
C GLY A 37 1.97 5.37 8.35
N VAL A 38 1.82 4.72 9.51
CA VAL A 38 2.14 3.29 9.68
C VAL A 38 1.17 2.43 8.88
N CYS A 39 -0.14 2.73 8.95
CA CYS A 39 -1.15 2.03 8.16
C CYS A 39 -0.88 2.16 6.66
N ASN A 40 -0.59 3.38 6.18
CA ASN A 40 -0.23 3.61 4.78
C ASN A 40 1.00 2.80 4.36
N ALA A 41 2.05 2.78 5.18
CA ALA A 41 3.29 2.06 4.86
C ALA A 41 3.07 0.54 4.76
N ILE A 42 2.27 -0.05 5.64
CA ILE A 42 1.95 -1.48 5.61
C ILE A 42 1.08 -1.83 4.39
N LEU A 43 0.09 -0.98 4.07
CA LEU A 43 -0.84 -1.23 2.98
C LEU A 43 -0.23 -0.95 1.60
N LEU A 44 0.76 -0.06 1.51
CA LEU A 44 1.32 0.41 0.24
C LEU A 44 1.74 -0.73 -0.69
N PRO A 45 2.59 -1.69 -0.30
CA PRO A 45 3.01 -2.76 -1.21
C PRO A 45 1.85 -3.64 -1.67
N GLU A 46 0.86 -3.91 -0.81
CA GLU A 46 -0.27 -4.79 -1.12
C GLU A 46 -1.25 -4.13 -2.10
N VAL A 47 -1.52 -2.83 -1.91
CA VAL A 47 -2.35 -2.06 -2.86
C VAL A 47 -1.61 -1.86 -4.18
N GLN A 48 -0.29 -1.66 -4.18
CA GLN A 48 0.47 -1.55 -5.43
C GLN A 48 0.54 -2.90 -6.17
N GLU A 49 0.54 -4.02 -5.48
CA GLU A 49 0.40 -5.33 -6.10
C GLU A 49 -0.97 -5.48 -6.79
N PHE A 50 -2.05 -5.00 -6.17
CA PHE A 50 -3.37 -4.93 -6.80
C PHE A 50 -3.38 -3.99 -8.02
N ASN A 51 -2.80 -2.79 -7.90
CA ASN A 51 -2.72 -1.79 -8.96
C ASN A 51 -1.83 -2.22 -10.14
N SER A 52 -0.86 -3.12 -9.92
CA SER A 52 0.05 -3.59 -10.96
C SER A 52 -0.67 -4.24 -12.14
N ARG A 53 -1.89 -4.72 -11.95
CA ARG A 53 -2.76 -5.27 -13.01
C ARG A 53 -2.99 -4.29 -14.16
N VAL A 54 -2.91 -2.97 -13.91
CA VAL A 54 -3.16 -1.92 -14.91
C VAL A 54 -2.07 -0.83 -14.92
N SER A 55 -1.10 -0.89 -14.04
CA SER A 55 -0.09 0.17 -13.85
C SER A 55 1.34 -0.38 -13.74
N SER A 56 1.61 -1.58 -14.29
CA SER A 56 2.91 -2.23 -14.20
C SER A 56 4.04 -1.37 -14.79
N ASN A 57 3.81 -0.69 -15.91
CA ASN A 57 4.77 0.21 -16.53
C ASN A 57 5.18 1.37 -15.60
N LYS A 58 4.22 1.99 -14.92
CA LYS A 58 4.50 3.08 -13.97
C LYS A 58 5.26 2.59 -12.74
N LEU A 59 4.93 1.40 -12.23
CA LEU A 59 5.66 0.79 -11.13
C LEU A 59 7.10 0.44 -11.50
N LYS A 60 7.34 0.00 -12.75
CA LYS A 60 8.69 -0.20 -13.27
C LYS A 60 9.51 1.10 -13.28
N ASP A 61 8.89 2.21 -13.70
CA ASP A 61 9.55 3.52 -13.64
C ASP A 61 9.89 3.92 -12.20
N ILE A 62 8.98 3.68 -11.25
CA ILE A 62 9.23 3.92 -9.82
C ILE A 62 10.39 3.07 -9.33
N ALA A 63 10.46 1.76 -9.69
CA ALA A 63 11.58 0.90 -9.33
C ALA A 63 12.92 1.50 -9.76
N LYS A 64 12.99 2.04 -10.98
CA LYS A 64 14.17 2.72 -11.50
C LYS A 64 14.56 3.93 -10.62
N PHE A 65 13.60 4.76 -10.22
CA PHE A 65 13.86 5.88 -9.32
C PHE A 65 14.28 5.45 -7.91
N MET A 66 13.87 4.25 -7.47
CA MET A 66 14.33 3.64 -6.23
C MET A 66 15.72 2.97 -6.34
N GLY A 67 16.36 3.05 -7.51
CA GLY A 67 17.73 2.52 -7.73
C GLY A 67 17.79 1.08 -8.22
N VAL A 68 16.66 0.50 -8.64
CA VAL A 68 16.63 -0.84 -9.24
C VAL A 68 17.00 -0.75 -10.73
N ASP A 69 17.93 -1.59 -11.19
CA ASP A 69 18.21 -1.71 -12.63
C ASP A 69 17.07 -2.48 -13.31
N THR A 70 16.26 -1.76 -14.09
CA THR A 70 15.09 -2.30 -14.80
C THR A 70 15.32 -2.46 -16.31
N SER A 71 16.55 -2.29 -16.79
CA SER A 71 16.86 -2.20 -18.25
C SER A 71 16.50 -3.45 -19.03
N ASN A 72 16.56 -4.64 -18.41
CA ASN A 72 16.27 -5.92 -19.03
C ASN A 72 14.98 -6.58 -18.48
N MET A 73 14.12 -5.83 -17.80
CA MET A 73 12.89 -6.34 -17.18
C MET A 73 11.68 -6.03 -18.06
N SER A 74 10.72 -6.94 -18.10
CA SER A 74 9.36 -6.63 -18.54
C SER A 74 8.70 -5.63 -17.58
N ASP A 75 7.54 -5.08 -17.93
CA ASP A 75 6.83 -4.16 -17.05
C ASP A 75 6.35 -4.87 -15.77
N GLU A 76 5.93 -6.11 -15.88
CA GLU A 76 5.50 -6.96 -14.76
C GLU A 76 6.67 -7.28 -13.81
N GLU A 77 7.85 -7.60 -14.36
CA GLU A 77 9.06 -7.85 -13.56
C GLU A 77 9.51 -6.58 -12.86
N GLY A 78 9.47 -5.43 -13.55
CA GLY A 78 9.77 -4.13 -12.98
C GLY A 78 8.79 -3.74 -11.87
N ALA A 79 7.50 -3.98 -12.07
CA ALA A 79 6.48 -3.74 -11.04
C ALA A 79 6.71 -4.60 -9.78
N LYS A 80 7.02 -5.89 -9.97
CA LYS A 80 7.35 -6.79 -8.84
C LYS A 80 8.59 -6.33 -8.11
N SER A 81 9.61 -5.88 -8.83
CA SER A 81 10.84 -5.35 -8.24
C SER A 81 10.59 -4.06 -7.46
N CYS A 82 9.70 -3.17 -7.95
CA CYS A 82 9.24 -2.00 -7.22
C CYS A 82 8.59 -2.37 -5.89
N ILE A 83 7.63 -3.29 -5.91
CA ILE A 83 6.90 -3.72 -4.72
C ILE A 83 7.87 -4.33 -3.69
N ASN A 84 8.83 -5.13 -4.13
CA ASN A 84 9.87 -5.69 -3.27
C ASN A 84 10.78 -4.60 -2.68
N ALA A 85 11.14 -3.59 -3.47
CA ALA A 85 11.93 -2.44 -2.98
C ALA A 85 11.16 -1.63 -1.92
N ILE A 86 9.85 -1.45 -2.08
CA ILE A 86 8.98 -0.81 -1.08
C ILE A 86 8.96 -1.65 0.21
N ARG A 87 8.73 -2.98 0.13
CA ARG A 87 8.74 -3.87 1.30
C ARG A 87 10.08 -3.83 2.03
N LYS A 88 11.18 -3.85 1.26
CA LYS A 88 12.53 -3.73 1.84
C LYS A 88 12.72 -2.41 2.57
N LEU A 89 12.36 -1.29 1.95
CA LEU A 89 12.48 0.03 2.57
C LEU A 89 11.66 0.11 3.86
N SER A 90 10.42 -0.39 3.86
CA SER A 90 9.57 -0.42 5.05
C SER A 90 10.23 -1.21 6.19
N SER A 91 10.81 -2.37 5.89
CA SER A 91 11.55 -3.18 6.85
C SER A 91 12.80 -2.46 7.37
N ASP A 92 13.58 -1.84 6.47
CA ASP A 92 14.84 -1.14 6.82
C ASP A 92 14.60 0.06 7.77
N VAL A 93 13.43 0.70 7.69
CA VAL A 93 13.04 1.83 8.57
C VAL A 93 12.19 1.42 9.77
N GLY A 94 11.98 0.12 9.98
CA GLY A 94 11.30 -0.41 11.17
C GLY A 94 9.77 -0.30 11.14
N ILE A 95 9.15 -0.27 9.96
CA ILE A 95 7.69 -0.43 9.87
C ILE A 95 7.31 -1.86 10.30
N PRO A 96 6.24 -2.05 11.10
CA PRO A 96 5.74 -3.37 11.47
C PRO A 96 5.51 -4.27 10.25
N SER A 97 5.74 -5.57 10.40
CA SER A 97 5.66 -6.54 9.30
C SER A 97 4.24 -6.74 8.78
N GLY A 98 3.23 -6.33 9.54
CA GLY A 98 1.83 -6.42 9.15
C GLY A 98 0.84 -5.90 10.18
N LEU A 99 -0.42 -5.85 9.77
CA LEU A 99 -1.54 -5.34 10.57
C LEU A 99 -1.82 -6.18 11.82
N LYS A 100 -1.42 -7.46 11.82
CA LYS A 100 -1.58 -8.37 12.97
C LYS A 100 -0.81 -7.84 14.19
N GLU A 101 0.39 -7.30 14.00
CA GLU A 101 1.19 -6.69 15.08
C GLU A 101 0.50 -5.48 15.71
N LEU A 102 -0.40 -4.83 14.97
CA LEU A 102 -1.16 -3.67 15.41
C LEU A 102 -2.52 -4.03 16.01
N GLY A 103 -2.82 -5.34 16.17
CA GLY A 103 -4.04 -5.83 16.79
C GLY A 103 -5.27 -5.84 15.87
N VAL A 104 -5.09 -5.67 14.55
CA VAL A 104 -6.18 -5.78 13.58
C VAL A 104 -6.67 -7.22 13.50
N LYS A 105 -8.00 -7.41 13.42
CA LYS A 105 -8.63 -8.71 13.43
C LYS A 105 -9.30 -9.02 12.10
N VAL A 106 -9.23 -10.29 11.69
CA VAL A 106 -9.84 -10.76 10.42
C VAL A 106 -11.37 -10.64 10.45
N GLU A 107 -11.97 -10.76 11.62
CA GLU A 107 -13.42 -10.65 11.84
C GLU A 107 -13.99 -9.27 11.47
N ASP A 108 -13.15 -8.23 11.46
CA ASP A 108 -13.55 -6.86 11.14
C ASP A 108 -13.38 -6.51 9.65
N PHE A 109 -12.84 -7.40 8.83
CA PHE A 109 -12.52 -7.13 7.42
C PHE A 109 -13.73 -6.75 6.59
N ASP A 110 -14.91 -7.33 6.85
CA ASP A 110 -16.13 -6.99 6.12
C ASP A 110 -16.50 -5.52 6.36
N THR A 111 -16.47 -5.08 7.61
CA THR A 111 -16.76 -3.69 7.98
C THR A 111 -15.72 -2.71 7.40
N LEU A 112 -14.44 -3.07 7.51
CA LEU A 112 -13.35 -2.24 6.98
C LEU A 112 -13.44 -2.11 5.45
N ALA A 113 -13.75 -3.21 4.74
CA ALA A 113 -13.90 -3.21 3.30
C ALA A 113 -15.10 -2.38 2.84
N ASP A 114 -16.26 -2.56 3.47
CA ASP A 114 -17.46 -1.78 3.17
C ASP A 114 -17.25 -0.27 3.34
N ASN A 115 -16.52 0.13 4.37
CA ASN A 115 -16.22 1.53 4.63
C ASN A 115 -15.16 2.08 3.67
N ALA A 116 -14.11 1.31 3.37
CA ALA A 116 -13.06 1.71 2.42
C ALA A 116 -13.62 1.95 1.01
N LEU A 117 -14.60 1.15 0.58
CA LEU A 117 -15.27 1.33 -0.72
C LEU A 117 -16.15 2.58 -0.81
N LYS A 118 -16.56 3.13 0.34
CA LYS A 118 -17.33 4.39 0.42
C LYS A 118 -16.42 5.62 0.56
N ASP A 119 -15.13 5.41 0.84
CA ASP A 119 -14.16 6.50 1.00
C ASP A 119 -13.85 7.15 -0.35
N ALA A 120 -13.93 8.48 -0.40
CA ALA A 120 -13.70 9.26 -1.61
C ALA A 120 -12.29 9.08 -2.21
N CYS A 121 -11.29 8.73 -1.39
CA CYS A 121 -9.94 8.46 -1.86
C CYS A 121 -9.87 7.29 -2.85
N GLY A 122 -10.78 6.31 -2.74
CA GLY A 122 -10.85 5.18 -3.66
C GLY A 122 -11.25 5.53 -5.09
N LEU A 123 -11.90 6.69 -5.29
CA LEU A 123 -12.42 7.10 -6.62
C LEU A 123 -11.33 7.31 -7.66
N THR A 124 -10.14 7.70 -7.25
CA THR A 124 -9.00 8.02 -8.12
C THR A 124 -7.98 6.89 -8.22
N ASN A 125 -8.26 5.72 -7.61
CA ASN A 125 -7.39 4.55 -7.76
C ASN A 125 -7.39 4.06 -9.22
N PRO A 126 -6.25 3.62 -9.77
CA PRO A 126 -6.13 3.21 -11.19
C PRO A 126 -7.10 2.10 -11.61
N ILE A 127 -7.43 1.20 -10.69
CA ILE A 127 -8.40 0.12 -10.90
C ILE A 127 -9.41 0.11 -9.76
N LYS A 128 -10.69 -0.09 -10.10
CA LYS A 128 -11.76 -0.14 -9.11
C LYS A 128 -11.74 -1.49 -8.38
N ALA A 129 -11.69 -1.45 -7.05
CA ALA A 129 -11.73 -2.64 -6.23
C ALA A 129 -13.17 -3.09 -5.94
N THR A 130 -13.36 -4.39 -5.83
CA THR A 130 -14.53 -5.01 -5.23
C THR A 130 -14.35 -5.17 -3.71
N HIS A 131 -15.42 -5.51 -3.01
CA HIS A 131 -15.37 -5.84 -1.58
C HIS A 131 -14.35 -6.99 -1.31
N GLN A 132 -14.35 -8.01 -2.18
CA GLN A 132 -13.43 -9.13 -2.06
C GLN A 132 -11.97 -8.72 -2.30
N ASP A 133 -11.70 -7.83 -3.27
CA ASP A 133 -10.34 -7.29 -3.50
C ASP A 133 -9.81 -6.57 -2.26
N VAL A 134 -10.63 -5.75 -1.59
CA VAL A 134 -10.21 -5.06 -0.35
C VAL A 134 -9.92 -6.05 0.77
N LYS A 135 -10.73 -7.09 0.93
CA LYS A 135 -10.47 -8.17 1.92
C LYS A 135 -9.18 -8.91 1.61
N GLU A 136 -8.87 -9.17 0.34
CA GLU A 136 -7.62 -9.81 -0.07
C GLU A 136 -6.40 -8.91 0.23
N ILE A 137 -6.51 -7.61 -0.03
CA ILE A 137 -5.48 -6.62 0.34
C ILE A 137 -5.25 -6.64 1.85
N LEU A 138 -6.31 -6.56 2.65
CA LEU A 138 -6.21 -6.61 4.11
C LEU A 138 -5.59 -7.92 4.60
N SER A 139 -6.00 -9.06 4.01
CA SER A 139 -5.45 -10.37 4.34
C SER A 139 -3.95 -10.47 4.08
N LYS A 140 -3.49 -9.97 2.93
CA LYS A 140 -2.06 -9.92 2.60
C LYS A 140 -1.31 -8.98 3.56
N ALA A 141 -1.92 -7.84 3.90
CA ALA A 141 -1.36 -6.84 4.80
C ALA A 141 -1.29 -7.31 6.27
N MET A 142 -1.94 -8.41 6.65
CA MET A 142 -1.80 -8.98 8.01
C MET A 142 -0.35 -9.36 8.33
N GLY A 143 0.47 -9.59 7.32
CA GLY A 143 1.84 -10.03 7.48
C GLY A 143 1.96 -11.55 7.67
N LYS A 144 3.18 -12.05 7.58
CA LYS A 144 3.49 -13.44 7.89
C LYS A 144 3.47 -13.64 9.40
N GLU A 145 3.09 -14.83 9.85
CA GLU A 145 3.38 -15.21 11.24
C GLU A 145 4.90 -15.12 11.47
N PRO A 146 5.35 -14.60 12.65
CA PRO A 146 6.76 -14.72 12.98
C PRO A 146 7.09 -16.21 12.97
N GLU A 147 8.06 -16.60 12.12
CA GLU A 147 8.63 -17.95 12.21
C GLU A 147 9.16 -18.10 13.65
N LEU A 148 8.51 -18.97 14.42
CA LEU A 148 9.00 -19.33 15.76
C LEU A 148 10.37 -19.97 15.57
N ALA A 149 11.41 -19.22 15.94
CA ALA A 149 12.77 -19.69 15.96
C ALA A 149 12.98 -20.70 17.10
#